data_2719bdb38c4040367daba2488c221af2
#
_entry.id   2719bdb38c4040367daba2488c221af2
#
_cell.length_a   1.000
_cell.length_b   1.000
_cell.length_c   1.000
_cell.angle_alpha   90.00
_cell.angle_beta   90.00
_cell.angle_gamma   90.00
#
_symmetry.space_group_name_H-M   'P 1'
#
loop_
_entity.id
_entity.type
_entity.pdbx_description
1 polymer ?
#
loop_
_entity_poly.entity_id
_entity_poly.type
_entity_poly.pdbx_seq_one_letter_code
_entity_poly.pdbx_strand_id
1 'polypeptide(L)'
;MVLKIYGAAHSTCTRRVLTVLAEKNAEYELIPVNLSKNEQASAAFRVKQPFGKVPVLDDEGFLVYESRAICRYLARKYAGQGTRLIPDEGDVRGWGLFEQVSLFLREGRVG
;
A
#
# COMPACT_ATOMS: atom_id res chain seq x y z
N MET A 1 15.55 -9.76 -1.89
CA MET A 1 15.70 -8.31 -1.71
C MET A 1 14.54 -7.76 -0.92
N VAL A 2 14.82 -6.75 -0.13
CA VAL A 2 13.84 -6.18 0.78
C VAL A 2 13.02 -5.12 0.04
N LEU A 3 11.71 -5.14 0.24
CA LEU A 3 10.83 -4.08 -0.25
C LEU A 3 11.13 -2.79 0.51
N LYS A 4 10.99 -1.66 -0.16
CA LYS A 4 11.11 -0.36 0.50
C LYS A 4 9.76 0.34 0.50
N ILE A 5 9.38 0.86 1.66
CA ILE A 5 8.15 1.64 1.80
C ILE A 5 8.56 3.05 2.21
N TYR A 6 8.31 4.00 1.33
CA TYR A 6 8.52 5.42 1.65
C TYR A 6 7.24 5.92 2.30
N GLY A 7 7.32 6.30 3.56
CA GLY A 7 6.12 6.70 4.26
C GLY A 7 6.38 7.26 5.64
N ALA A 8 5.31 7.48 6.38
CA ALA A 8 5.37 8.00 7.74
C ALA A 8 4.60 7.05 8.66
N ALA A 9 5.24 6.61 9.74
CA ALA A 9 4.65 5.62 10.65
C ALA A 9 3.31 6.08 11.25
N HIS A 10 3.09 7.39 11.38
CA HIS A 10 1.84 7.93 11.92
C HIS A 10 0.77 8.16 10.85
N SER A 11 1.10 8.01 9.58
CA SER A 11 0.14 8.16 8.49
C SER A 11 -0.78 6.95 8.41
N THR A 12 -2.09 7.18 8.40
CA THR A 12 -3.08 6.11 8.28
C THR A 12 -2.86 5.28 7.02
N CYS A 13 -2.59 5.93 5.90
CA CYS A 13 -2.36 5.24 4.63
C CYS A 13 -1.10 4.39 4.65
N THR A 14 -0.02 4.89 5.27
CA THR A 14 1.21 4.11 5.44
C THR A 14 0.94 2.89 6.32
N ARG A 15 0.23 3.10 7.45
CA ARG A 15 -0.08 2.01 8.38
C ARG A 15 -0.90 0.91 7.73
N ARG A 16 -1.78 1.27 6.81
CA ARG A 16 -2.56 0.28 6.05
C ARG A 16 -1.64 -0.68 5.30
N VAL A 17 -0.62 -0.13 4.65
CA VAL A 17 0.36 -0.94 3.91
C VAL A 17 1.19 -1.79 4.86
N LEU A 18 1.64 -1.22 5.98
CA LEU A 18 2.43 -1.96 6.96
C LEU A 18 1.64 -3.12 7.56
N THR A 19 0.34 -2.94 7.76
CA THR A 19 -0.54 -4.00 8.25
C THR A 19 -0.58 -5.18 7.27
N VAL A 20 -0.71 -4.90 5.97
CA VAL A 20 -0.72 -5.95 4.95
C VAL A 20 0.63 -6.69 4.94
N LEU A 21 1.74 -5.96 5.04
CA LEU A 21 3.06 -6.59 5.08
C LEU A 21 3.20 -7.51 6.29
N ALA A 22 2.70 -7.09 7.45
CA ALA A 22 2.72 -7.91 8.65
C ALA A 22 1.87 -9.18 8.47
N GLU A 23 0.67 -9.05 7.91
CA GLU A 23 -0.21 -10.19 7.67
C GLU A 23 0.38 -11.17 6.66
N LYS A 24 1.19 -10.68 5.73
CA LYS A 24 1.85 -11.51 4.73
C LYS A 24 3.22 -12.03 5.19
N ASN A 25 3.67 -11.65 6.37
CA ASN A 25 5.01 -12.00 6.86
C ASN A 25 6.11 -11.60 5.88
N ALA A 26 5.93 -10.46 5.23
CA ALA A 26 6.88 -9.97 4.24
C ALA A 26 7.91 -9.05 4.89
N GLU A 27 9.15 -9.17 4.47
CA GLU A 27 10.22 -8.29 4.94
C GLU A 27 10.16 -6.97 4.17
N TYR A 28 10.40 -5.87 4.89
CA TYR A 28 10.43 -4.56 4.28
C TYR A 28 11.31 -3.61 5.09
N GLU A 29 11.67 -2.51 4.45
CA GLU A 29 12.35 -1.40 5.09
C GLU A 29 11.47 -0.17 4.97
N LEU A 30 11.14 0.46 6.10
CA LEU A 30 10.39 1.72 6.09
C LEU A 30 11.39 2.86 5.98
N ILE A 31 11.29 3.62 4.89
CA ILE A 31 12.12 4.80 4.68
C ILE A 31 11.27 6.02 5.05
N PRO A 32 11.57 6.70 6.14
CA PRO A 32 10.69 7.75 6.63
C PRO A 32 10.68 8.97 5.72
N VAL A 33 9.47 9.51 5.52
CA VAL A 33 9.25 10.79 4.85
C VAL A 33 8.72 11.74 5.89
N ASN A 34 9.40 12.87 6.10
CA ASN A 34 9.04 13.82 7.15
C ASN A 34 7.91 14.73 6.68
N LEU A 35 6.68 14.39 7.06
CA LEU A 35 5.50 15.13 6.66
C LEU A 35 5.44 16.52 7.31
N SER A 36 5.96 16.63 8.53
CA SER A 36 5.94 17.91 9.23
C SER A 36 6.86 18.95 8.58
N LYS A 37 7.87 18.50 7.84
CA LYS A 37 8.77 19.35 7.06
C LYS A 37 8.38 19.40 5.59
N ASN A 38 7.21 18.89 5.26
CA ASN A 38 6.69 18.87 3.90
C ASN A 38 7.61 18.16 2.89
N GLU A 39 8.30 17.12 3.35
CA GLU A 39 9.24 16.37 2.51
C GLU A 39 8.56 15.68 1.35
N GLN A 40 7.27 15.30 1.53
CA GLN A 40 6.47 14.65 0.49
C GLN A 40 6.24 15.57 -0.71
N ALA A 41 6.38 16.88 -0.54
CA ALA A 41 6.20 17.86 -1.61
C ALA A 41 7.55 18.22 -2.28
N SER A 42 8.66 17.66 -1.79
CA SER A 42 9.98 17.94 -2.37
C SER A 42 10.07 17.42 -3.79
N ALA A 43 10.93 18.08 -4.60
CA ALA A 43 11.17 17.65 -5.97
C ALA A 43 11.71 16.22 -6.02
N ALA A 44 12.58 15.86 -5.06
CA ALA A 44 13.17 14.54 -5.00
C ALA A 44 12.11 13.45 -4.77
N PHE A 45 11.16 13.71 -3.87
CA PHE A 45 10.11 12.73 -3.60
C PHE A 45 9.10 12.64 -4.76
N ARG A 46 8.79 13.77 -5.41
CA ARG A 46 7.82 13.80 -6.51
C ARG A 46 8.28 13.05 -7.74
N VAL A 47 9.54 12.73 -7.85
CA VAL A 47 10.02 11.81 -8.88
C VAL A 47 9.41 10.43 -8.69
N LYS A 48 9.19 10.02 -7.42
CA LYS A 48 8.59 8.72 -7.09
C LYS A 48 7.08 8.79 -7.07
N GLN A 49 6.52 9.92 -6.64
CA GLN A 49 5.09 10.08 -6.49
C GLN A 49 4.72 11.52 -6.87
N PRO A 50 4.17 11.70 -8.08
CA PRO A 50 3.92 13.04 -8.64
C PRO A 50 2.96 13.89 -7.80
N PHE A 51 2.07 13.25 -7.03
CA PHE A 51 1.08 13.96 -6.22
C PHE A 51 1.58 14.35 -4.84
N GLY A 52 2.83 13.98 -4.50
CA GLY A 52 3.42 14.35 -3.21
C GLY A 52 2.73 13.71 -2.02
N LYS A 53 2.38 12.44 -2.12
CA LYS A 53 1.69 11.73 -1.04
C LYS A 53 2.43 10.45 -0.66
N VAL A 54 2.27 10.04 0.60
CA VAL A 54 2.79 8.75 1.08
C VAL A 54 1.61 7.80 1.22
N PRO A 55 1.82 6.49 1.17
CA PRO A 55 3.09 5.79 0.96
C PRO A 55 3.44 5.55 -0.50
N VAL A 56 4.69 5.19 -0.75
CA VAL A 56 5.15 4.66 -2.04
C VAL A 56 5.87 3.35 -1.79
N LEU A 57 5.55 2.33 -2.56
CA LEU A 57 6.27 1.06 -2.54
C LEU A 57 7.33 1.09 -3.64
N ASP A 58 8.54 0.69 -3.27
CA ASP A 58 9.62 0.45 -4.23
C ASP A 58 9.99 -1.03 -4.13
N ASP A 59 9.60 -1.80 -5.15
CA ASP A 59 9.90 -3.23 -5.25
C ASP A 59 10.96 -3.40 -6.32
N GLU A 60 12.22 -3.30 -5.91
CA GLU A 60 13.36 -3.45 -6.81
C GLU A 60 13.31 -2.52 -8.03
N GLY A 61 12.93 -1.28 -7.80
CA GLY A 61 12.81 -0.28 -8.86
C GLY A 61 11.42 -0.15 -9.44
N PHE A 62 10.52 -1.10 -9.16
CA PHE A 62 9.13 -0.99 -9.58
C PHE A 62 8.38 -0.18 -8.52
N LEU A 63 7.90 1.00 -8.91
CA LEU A 63 7.26 1.93 -7.99
C LEU A 63 5.74 1.85 -8.10
N VAL A 64 5.08 1.72 -6.94
CA VAL A 64 3.63 1.74 -6.87
C VAL A 64 3.22 2.77 -5.82
N TYR A 65 2.30 3.63 -6.13
CA TYR A 65 1.72 4.52 -5.14
C TYR A 65 0.20 4.28 -5.04
N GLU A 66 -0.47 4.97 -4.13
CA GLU A 66 -1.84 4.72 -3.72
C GLU A 66 -1.89 3.53 -2.77
N SER A 67 -2.20 3.78 -1.49
CA SER A 67 -2.12 2.73 -0.48
C SER A 67 -2.96 1.49 -0.81
N ARG A 68 -4.13 1.67 -1.39
CA ARG A 68 -4.99 0.54 -1.74
C ARG A 68 -4.43 -0.28 -2.88
N ALA A 69 -3.83 0.38 -3.87
CA ALA A 69 -3.16 -0.31 -4.97
C ALA A 69 -1.95 -1.08 -4.46
N ILE A 70 -1.18 -0.48 -3.56
CA ILE A 70 -0.03 -1.14 -2.92
C ILE A 70 -0.49 -2.39 -2.17
N CYS A 71 -1.56 -2.27 -1.38
CA CYS A 71 -2.08 -3.39 -0.61
C CYS A 71 -2.51 -4.55 -1.52
N ARG A 72 -3.18 -4.27 -2.62
CA ARG A 72 -3.59 -5.29 -3.58
C ARG A 72 -2.39 -5.94 -4.27
N TYR A 73 -1.42 -5.13 -4.64
CA TYR A 73 -0.18 -5.63 -5.24
C TYR A 73 0.52 -6.61 -4.30
N LEU A 74 0.67 -6.22 -3.03
CA LEU A 74 1.32 -7.07 -2.04
C LEU A 74 0.53 -8.33 -1.75
N ALA A 75 -0.79 -8.22 -1.67
CA ALA A 75 -1.65 -9.38 -1.44
C ALA A 75 -1.53 -10.40 -2.58
N ARG A 76 -1.39 -9.94 -3.81
CA ARG A 76 -1.17 -10.81 -4.96
C ARG A 76 0.24 -11.37 -5.00
N LYS A 77 1.23 -10.52 -4.77
CA LYS A 77 2.63 -10.95 -4.78
C LYS A 77 2.88 -12.06 -3.76
N TYR A 78 2.29 -11.95 -2.59
CA TYR A 78 2.46 -12.89 -1.50
C TYR A 78 1.23 -13.76 -1.28
N ALA A 79 0.49 -14.06 -2.35
CA ALA A 79 -0.76 -14.83 -2.25
C ALA A 79 -0.57 -16.20 -1.59
N GLY A 80 0.62 -16.80 -1.72
CA GLY A 80 0.91 -18.12 -1.17
C GLY A 80 1.37 -18.12 0.28
N GLN A 81 1.41 -16.98 0.94
CA GLN A 81 1.88 -16.92 2.32
C GLN A 81 1.04 -15.97 3.18
N GLY A 82 1.09 -16.19 4.49
CA GLY A 82 0.40 -15.35 5.44
C GLY A 82 -1.12 -15.44 5.33
N THR A 83 -1.79 -14.46 5.90
CA THR A 83 -3.25 -14.38 5.89
C THR A 83 -3.77 -14.08 4.49
N ARG A 84 -4.82 -14.78 4.08
CA ARG A 84 -5.48 -14.48 2.81
C ARG A 84 -6.24 -13.16 2.94
N LEU A 85 -5.94 -12.22 2.06
CA LEU A 85 -6.51 -10.88 2.11
C LEU A 85 -7.34 -10.52 0.89
N ILE A 86 -7.25 -11.32 -0.17
CA ILE A 86 -7.98 -11.08 -1.41
C ILE A 86 -8.59 -12.39 -1.91
N PRO A 87 -9.64 -12.32 -2.75
CA PRO A 87 -10.22 -13.53 -3.36
C PRO A 87 -9.23 -14.20 -4.30
N ASP A 88 -9.49 -15.48 -4.61
CA ASP A 88 -8.73 -16.17 -5.66
C ASP A 88 -8.95 -15.49 -7.00
N GLU A 89 -7.95 -15.56 -7.88
CA GLU A 89 -8.02 -14.88 -9.18
C GLU A 89 -9.23 -15.27 -10.01
N GLY A 90 -9.68 -16.53 -9.93
CA GLY A 90 -10.83 -16.99 -10.68
C GLY A 90 -12.18 -16.77 -10.01
N ASP A 91 -12.20 -16.19 -8.81
CA ASP A 91 -13.43 -15.97 -8.04
C ASP A 91 -14.08 -14.65 -8.41
N VAL A 92 -14.82 -14.65 -9.51
CA VAL A 92 -15.45 -13.42 -10.05
C VAL A 92 -16.39 -12.77 -9.03
N ARG A 93 -17.19 -13.58 -8.34
CA ARG A 93 -18.14 -13.05 -7.35
C ARG A 93 -17.42 -12.50 -6.12
N GLY A 94 -16.39 -13.21 -5.65
CA GLY A 94 -15.58 -12.73 -4.54
C GLY A 94 -14.93 -11.39 -4.86
N TRP A 95 -14.39 -11.25 -6.06
CA TRP A 95 -13.80 -9.97 -6.48
C TRP A 95 -14.83 -8.86 -6.55
N GLY A 96 -16.06 -9.17 -7.01
CA GLY A 96 -17.12 -8.18 -7.04
C GLY A 96 -17.44 -7.64 -5.64
N LEU A 97 -17.58 -8.52 -4.68
CA LEU A 97 -17.84 -8.14 -3.29
C LEU A 97 -16.66 -7.38 -2.68
N PHE A 98 -15.44 -7.85 -2.95
CA PHE A 98 -14.23 -7.22 -2.45
C PHE A 98 -14.12 -5.78 -2.95
N GLU A 99 -14.31 -5.57 -4.24
CA GLU A 99 -14.22 -4.24 -4.83
C GLU A 99 -15.34 -3.31 -4.33
N GLN A 100 -16.53 -3.84 -4.16
CA GLN A 100 -17.65 -3.08 -3.63
C GLN A 100 -17.33 -2.50 -2.25
N VAL A 101 -16.84 -3.32 -1.34
CA VAL A 101 -16.46 -2.88 0.01
C VAL A 101 -15.28 -1.91 -0.04
N SER A 102 -14.30 -2.19 -0.88
CA SER A 102 -13.12 -1.36 -1.03
C SER A 102 -13.47 0.05 -1.51
N LEU A 103 -14.36 0.15 -2.50
CA LEU A 103 -14.80 1.45 -3.01
C LEU A 103 -15.64 2.19 -1.97
N PHE A 104 -16.47 1.48 -1.23
CA PHE A 104 -17.29 2.07 -0.19
C PHE A 104 -16.41 2.69 0.90
N LEU A 105 -15.38 1.98 1.34
CA LEU A 105 -14.43 2.47 2.32
C LEU A 105 -13.65 3.67 1.80
N ARG A 106 -13.28 3.63 0.53
CA ARG A 106 -12.52 4.70 -0.12
C ARG A 106 -13.30 6.02 -0.12
N GLU A 107 -14.62 5.94 -0.24
CA GLU A 107 -15.48 7.12 -0.25
C GLU A 107 -15.81 7.62 1.16
N GLY A 108 -15.30 6.92 2.20
CA GLY A 108 -15.55 7.32 3.58
C GLY A 108 -16.97 7.12 4.06
N ARG A 109 -17.71 6.19 3.44
CA ARG A 109 -19.11 5.93 3.79
C ARG A 109 -19.28 4.96 4.94
N VAL A 110 -18.20 4.29 5.31
CA VAL A 110 -18.17 3.40 6.46
C VAL A 110 -17.29 4.06 7.51
N GLY A 111 -17.83 4.26 8.65
CA GLY A 111 -16.96 4.88 9.64
C GLY A 111 -17.64 5.19 10.86
#